data_010511dbfb22c3fb3c4a8d58682f8c55
#
_entry.id   010511dbfb22c3fb3c4a8d58682f8c55
#
_cell.length_a   1.000
_cell.length_b   1.000
_cell.length_c   1.000
_cell.angle_alpha   90.00
_cell.angle_beta   90.00
_cell.angle_gamma   90.00
#
_symmetry.space_group_name_H-M   'P 1'
#
loop_
_entity.id
_entity.type
_entity.pdbx_description
1 polymer ?
#
loop_
_entity_poly.entity_id
_entity_poly.type
_entity_poly.pdbx_seq_one_letter_code
_entity_poly.pdbx_strand_id
1 'polypeptide(L)'
;KMIKKISIKTKMGWISAFENKGKIFKVKFGKAKKQSQSKVLKNFKKNLLTFFKKKTLNIKSPYKIQGNQIQKKIWIELRKIKPGQTKSYGEIAKKYKISPRHVGKICGQNKLVLSVPCHRVIRSDGSLGGYSSIGGVSLKKKLLEFEQTWK
;
A
#
# COMPACT_ATOMS: atom_id res chain seq x y z
N LYS A 1 23.10 6.45 -7.15
CA LYS A 1 22.78 5.18 -7.51
C LYS A 1 22.59 4.13 -6.46
N MET A 2 22.86 4.46 -5.26
CA MET A 2 22.63 3.51 -4.22
C MET A 2 21.20 3.42 -3.78
N ILE A 3 20.66 2.21 -3.83
CA ILE A 3 19.37 1.92 -3.25
C ILE A 3 19.57 1.66 -1.76
N LYS A 4 18.89 2.41 -0.94
CA LYS A 4 18.89 2.21 0.50
C LYS A 4 17.59 1.50 0.88
N LYS A 5 17.65 0.69 1.92
CA LYS A 5 16.51 -0.11 2.32
C LYS A 5 16.49 -0.36 3.81
N ILE A 6 15.29 -0.54 4.34
CA ILE A 6 15.07 -0.81 5.76
C ILE A 6 13.97 -1.85 5.89
N SER A 7 14.06 -2.67 6.93
CA SER A 7 13.00 -3.61 7.29
C SER A 7 12.45 -3.22 8.65
N ILE A 8 11.14 -3.19 8.78
CA ILE A 8 10.45 -2.74 9.97
C ILE A 8 9.50 -3.83 10.41
N LYS A 9 9.61 -4.24 11.68
CA LYS A 9 8.69 -5.22 12.25
C LYS A 9 7.41 -4.52 12.70
N THR A 10 6.26 -5.00 12.23
CA THR A 10 4.97 -4.42 12.56
C THR A 10 4.02 -5.50 13.05
N LYS A 11 2.84 -5.10 13.49
CA LYS A 11 1.77 -6.03 13.87
C LYS A 11 1.37 -6.97 12.75
N MET A 12 1.59 -6.55 11.51
CA MET A 12 1.24 -7.34 10.32
C MET A 12 2.45 -8.06 9.73
N GLY A 13 3.56 -8.13 10.46
CA GLY A 13 4.79 -8.77 10.01
C GLY A 13 5.82 -7.75 9.55
N TRP A 14 6.86 -8.26 8.91
CA TRP A 14 7.93 -7.40 8.40
C TRP A 14 7.49 -6.63 7.16
N ILE A 15 7.85 -5.36 7.11
CA ILE A 15 7.62 -4.49 5.97
C ILE A 15 8.95 -3.86 5.61
N SER A 16 9.29 -3.89 4.33
CA SER A 16 10.54 -3.32 3.82
C SER A 16 10.24 -2.14 2.93
N ALA A 17 11.07 -1.11 3.03
CA ALA A 17 10.97 0.08 2.19
C ALA A 17 12.29 0.34 1.51
N PHE A 18 12.24 0.80 0.28
CA PHE A 18 13.40 1.02 -0.58
C PHE A 18 13.41 2.46 -1.07
N GLU A 19 14.56 3.11 -0.93
CA GLU A 19 14.72 4.52 -1.27
C GLU A 19 15.84 4.70 -2.29
N ASN A 20 15.62 5.62 -3.22
CA ASN A 20 16.63 6.04 -4.17
C ASN A 20 16.48 7.55 -4.38
N LYS A 21 17.59 8.27 -4.28
CA LYS A 21 17.62 9.72 -4.50
C LYS A 21 16.57 10.48 -3.67
N GLY A 22 16.41 10.08 -2.43
CA GLY A 22 15.50 10.76 -1.50
C GLY A 22 14.04 10.42 -1.65
N LYS A 23 13.67 9.46 -2.48
CA LYS A 23 12.28 9.05 -2.67
C LYS A 23 12.12 7.56 -2.48
N ILE A 24 11.01 7.18 -1.85
CA ILE A 24 10.66 5.77 -1.65
C ILE A 24 9.94 5.29 -2.90
N PHE A 25 10.49 4.27 -3.54
CA PHE A 25 9.93 3.74 -4.78
C PHE A 25 9.33 2.35 -4.63
N LYS A 26 9.54 1.71 -3.48
CA LYS A 26 9.01 0.37 -3.24
C LYS A 26 8.79 0.16 -1.75
N VAL A 27 7.64 -0.39 -1.41
CA VAL A 27 7.29 -0.86 -0.06
C VAL A 27 6.66 -2.22 -0.25
N LYS A 28 7.14 -3.23 0.47
CA LYS A 28 6.59 -4.59 0.35
C LYS A 28 6.57 -5.27 1.71
N PHE A 29 5.69 -6.25 1.85
CA PHE A 29 5.74 -7.15 3.00
C PHE A 29 6.91 -8.09 2.82
N GLY A 30 7.56 -8.40 3.93
CA GLY A 30 8.75 -9.25 3.94
C GLY A 30 9.96 -8.50 4.43
N LYS A 31 10.99 -9.25 4.78
CA LYS A 31 12.23 -8.69 5.32
C LYS A 31 13.27 -8.58 4.20
N ALA A 32 13.87 -7.41 4.07
CA ALA A 32 14.96 -7.19 3.12
C ALA A 32 16.30 -7.58 3.74
N LYS A 33 17.23 -8.00 2.89
CA LYS A 33 18.59 -8.28 3.32
C LYS A 33 19.38 -6.98 3.35
N LYS A 34 20.30 -6.86 4.32
CA LYS A 34 21.22 -5.72 4.42
C LYS A 34 20.51 -4.37 4.45
N GLN A 35 20.40 -3.83 5.62
CA GLN A 35 19.77 -2.52 5.81
C GLN A 35 20.80 -1.42 5.65
N SER A 36 20.33 -0.28 5.15
CA SER A 36 21.13 0.95 5.10
C SER A 36 20.29 2.10 5.61
N GLN A 37 20.94 3.01 6.30
CA GLN A 37 20.22 4.12 6.92
C GLN A 37 20.09 5.30 5.98
N SER A 38 18.96 5.98 6.05
CA SER A 38 18.78 7.27 5.41
C SER A 38 17.73 8.05 6.21
N LYS A 39 17.77 9.37 6.06
CA LYS A 39 16.81 10.23 6.75
C LYS A 39 15.37 9.92 6.29
N VAL A 40 15.20 9.71 5.00
CA VAL A 40 13.90 9.39 4.42
C VAL A 40 13.35 8.08 4.99
N LEU A 41 14.18 7.04 5.06
CA LEU A 41 13.74 5.75 5.59
C LEU A 41 13.47 5.79 7.09
N LYS A 42 14.24 6.57 7.85
CA LYS A 42 13.96 6.75 9.28
C LYS A 42 12.59 7.41 9.49
N ASN A 43 12.29 8.43 8.72
CA ASN A 43 10.99 9.09 8.79
C ASN A 43 9.86 8.16 8.34
N PHE A 44 10.09 7.37 7.31
CA PHE A 44 9.11 6.39 6.86
C PHE A 44 8.81 5.39 7.98
N LYS A 45 9.85 4.88 8.64
CA LYS A 45 9.67 3.95 9.76
C LYS A 45 8.81 4.56 10.85
N LYS A 46 9.12 5.80 11.23
CA LYS A 46 8.34 6.52 12.25
C LYS A 46 6.88 6.64 11.83
N ASN A 47 6.64 7.04 10.60
CA ASN A 47 5.27 7.26 10.11
C ASN A 47 4.51 5.94 9.96
N LEU A 48 5.20 4.87 9.55
CA LEU A 48 4.59 3.56 9.47
C LEU A 48 4.15 3.05 10.85
N LEU A 49 5.03 3.17 11.84
CA LEU A 49 4.71 2.73 13.19
C LEU A 49 3.60 3.58 13.81
N THR A 50 3.58 4.88 13.52
CA THR A 50 2.51 5.77 13.96
C THR A 50 1.17 5.36 13.35
N PHE A 51 1.17 4.96 12.07
CA PHE A 51 -0.01 4.43 11.40
C PHE A 51 -0.53 3.19 12.14
N PHE A 52 0.35 2.25 12.48
CA PHE A 52 -0.08 1.04 13.19
C PHE A 52 -0.53 1.31 14.62
N LYS A 53 -0.21 2.46 15.18
CA LYS A 53 -0.76 2.90 16.46
C LYS A 53 -2.08 3.66 16.30
N LYS A 54 -2.60 3.72 15.08
CA LYS A 54 -3.85 4.39 14.73
C LYS A 54 -3.85 5.89 15.03
N LYS A 55 -2.69 6.51 14.94
CA LYS A 55 -2.55 7.95 15.21
C LYS A 55 -2.54 8.81 13.95
N THR A 56 -2.34 8.20 12.78
CA THR A 56 -2.40 8.90 11.49
C THR A 56 -3.14 8.05 10.48
N LEU A 57 -3.86 8.70 9.57
CA LEU A 57 -4.61 8.00 8.52
C LEU A 57 -3.72 7.64 7.34
N ASN A 58 -2.63 8.36 7.15
CA ASN A 58 -1.75 8.17 6.01
C ASN A 58 -0.33 7.92 6.47
N ILE A 59 0.43 7.24 5.64
CA ILE A 59 1.86 7.02 5.86
C ILE A 59 2.58 8.01 4.94
N LYS A 60 2.87 9.19 5.47
CA LYS A 60 3.51 10.25 4.69
C LYS A 60 4.97 9.94 4.42
N SER A 61 5.40 10.18 3.20
CA SER A 61 6.80 10.06 2.79
C SER A 61 6.94 10.60 1.37
N PRO A 62 8.14 10.98 0.96
CA PRO A 62 8.33 11.33 -0.45
C PRO A 62 8.36 10.05 -1.27
N TYR A 63 7.30 9.79 -2.00
CA TYR A 63 7.16 8.60 -2.83
C TYR A 63 7.43 8.91 -4.29
N LYS A 64 7.99 7.91 -4.98
CA LYS A 64 8.07 7.93 -6.42
C LYS A 64 7.09 6.89 -6.95
N ILE A 65 6.01 7.36 -7.54
CA ILE A 65 4.99 6.50 -8.12
C ILE A 65 5.32 6.32 -9.60
N GLN A 66 5.71 5.09 -9.97
CA GLN A 66 6.11 4.76 -11.33
C GLN A 66 5.03 3.94 -12.02
N GLY A 67 4.69 4.32 -13.24
CA GLY A 67 3.70 3.60 -14.01
C GLY A 67 3.21 4.44 -15.16
N ASN A 68 2.35 3.84 -15.98
CA ASN A 68 1.72 4.58 -17.07
C ASN A 68 0.62 5.49 -16.51
N GLN A 69 -0.02 6.25 -17.40
CA GLN A 69 -0.99 7.26 -16.99
C GLN A 69 -2.17 6.68 -16.22
N ILE A 70 -2.76 5.57 -16.73
CA ILE A 70 -3.93 4.98 -16.06
C ILE A 70 -3.55 4.36 -14.73
N GLN A 71 -2.39 3.70 -14.63
CA GLN A 71 -1.92 3.16 -13.36
C GLN A 71 -1.79 4.25 -12.32
N LYS A 72 -1.13 5.37 -12.66
CA LYS A 72 -0.96 6.48 -11.73
C LYS A 72 -2.29 7.05 -11.27
N LYS A 73 -3.24 7.22 -12.17
CA LYS A 73 -4.56 7.74 -11.83
C LYS A 73 -5.27 6.84 -10.82
N ILE A 74 -5.23 5.53 -11.06
CA ILE A 74 -5.86 4.56 -10.16
C ILE A 74 -5.16 4.58 -8.80
N TRP A 75 -3.82 4.52 -8.75
CA TRP A 75 -3.11 4.52 -7.49
C TRP A 75 -3.36 5.79 -6.68
N ILE A 76 -3.45 6.96 -7.33
CA ILE A 76 -3.79 8.20 -6.65
C ILE A 76 -5.21 8.13 -6.10
N GLU A 77 -6.13 7.53 -6.85
CA GLU A 77 -7.51 7.34 -6.37
C GLU A 77 -7.55 6.46 -5.13
N LEU A 78 -6.76 5.37 -5.13
CA LEU A 78 -6.71 4.46 -3.97
C LEU A 78 -6.25 5.18 -2.70
N ARG A 79 -5.34 6.14 -2.84
CA ARG A 79 -4.82 6.86 -1.67
C ARG A 79 -5.88 7.71 -0.98
N LYS A 80 -7.00 7.95 -1.62
CA LYS A 80 -8.12 8.68 -1.02
C LYS A 80 -8.99 7.80 -0.13
N ILE A 81 -8.85 6.47 -0.21
CA ILE A 81 -9.62 5.54 0.61
C ILE A 81 -8.99 5.49 2.00
N LYS A 82 -9.75 5.89 3.00
CA LYS A 82 -9.25 5.96 4.38
C LYS A 82 -9.31 4.60 5.07
N PRO A 83 -8.49 4.38 6.12
CA PRO A 83 -8.61 3.16 6.92
C PRO A 83 -10.04 3.00 7.43
N GLY A 84 -10.55 1.77 7.36
CA GLY A 84 -11.93 1.48 7.73
C GLY A 84 -12.93 1.66 6.61
N GLN A 85 -12.49 2.20 5.47
CA GLN A 85 -13.33 2.34 4.28
C GLN A 85 -12.85 1.40 3.20
N THR A 86 -13.77 1.00 2.31
CA THR A 86 -13.43 0.19 1.14
C THR A 86 -14.14 0.75 -0.07
N LYS A 87 -13.60 0.44 -1.24
CA LYS A 87 -14.25 0.70 -2.52
C LYS A 87 -14.25 -0.59 -3.32
N SER A 88 -15.23 -0.74 -4.20
CA SER A 88 -15.25 -1.93 -5.06
C SER A 88 -14.44 -1.68 -6.32
N TYR A 89 -13.95 -2.78 -6.92
CA TYR A 89 -13.32 -2.71 -8.23
C TYR A 89 -14.26 -2.08 -9.24
N GLY A 90 -15.56 -2.37 -9.15
CA GLY A 90 -16.56 -1.83 -10.06
C GLY A 90 -16.74 -0.32 -9.93
N GLU A 91 -16.74 0.20 -8.70
CA GLU A 91 -16.88 1.65 -8.50
C GLU A 91 -15.71 2.41 -9.14
N ILE A 92 -14.50 1.92 -8.92
CA ILE A 92 -13.29 2.55 -9.49
C ILE A 92 -13.29 2.42 -11.01
N ALA A 93 -13.63 1.23 -11.51
CA ALA A 93 -13.69 0.97 -12.94
C ALA A 93 -14.64 1.91 -13.65
N LYS A 94 -15.82 2.13 -13.06
CA LYS A 94 -16.84 3.00 -13.64
C LYS A 94 -16.31 4.44 -13.74
N LYS A 95 -15.68 4.92 -12.71
CA LYS A 95 -15.15 6.29 -12.67
C LYS A 95 -14.11 6.54 -13.78
N TYR A 96 -13.26 5.56 -14.02
CA TYR A 96 -12.16 5.71 -14.98
C TYR A 96 -12.43 5.05 -16.33
N LYS A 97 -13.65 4.54 -16.53
CA LYS A 97 -14.09 3.94 -17.81
C LYS A 97 -13.21 2.79 -18.27
N ILE A 98 -12.86 1.92 -17.32
CA ILE A 98 -12.13 0.67 -17.60
C ILE A 98 -12.88 -0.48 -16.94
N SER A 99 -12.44 -1.71 -17.19
CA SER A 99 -13.11 -2.88 -16.59
C SER A 99 -12.68 -3.08 -15.15
N PRO A 100 -13.53 -3.72 -14.31
CA PRO A 100 -13.12 -4.09 -12.96
C PRO A 100 -11.89 -4.99 -12.95
N ARG A 101 -11.77 -5.89 -13.94
CA ARG A 101 -10.60 -6.74 -14.08
C ARG A 101 -9.32 -5.92 -14.29
N HIS A 102 -9.41 -4.86 -15.09
CA HIS A 102 -8.28 -3.97 -15.33
C HIS A 102 -7.87 -3.25 -14.04
N VAL A 103 -8.84 -2.79 -13.24
CA VAL A 103 -8.55 -2.20 -11.94
C VAL A 103 -7.83 -3.21 -11.05
N GLY A 104 -8.31 -4.46 -11.02
CA GLY A 104 -7.68 -5.52 -10.24
C GLY A 104 -6.23 -5.76 -10.66
N LYS A 105 -5.96 -5.76 -11.97
CA LYS A 105 -4.61 -5.91 -12.49
C LYS A 105 -3.71 -4.77 -12.03
N ILE A 106 -4.20 -3.53 -12.10
CA ILE A 106 -3.45 -2.36 -11.67
C ILE A 106 -3.17 -2.43 -10.17
N CYS A 107 -4.16 -2.86 -9.37
CA CYS A 107 -3.95 -3.09 -7.93
C CYS A 107 -2.82 -4.10 -7.70
N GLY A 108 -2.78 -5.18 -8.48
CA GLY A 108 -1.74 -6.19 -8.37
C GLY A 108 -0.35 -5.70 -8.76
N GLN A 109 -0.26 -4.60 -9.48
CA GLN A 109 1.01 -4.03 -9.91
C GLN A 109 1.52 -2.94 -8.95
N ASN A 110 0.82 -2.72 -7.85
CA ASN A 110 1.21 -1.72 -6.85
C ASN A 110 2.53 -2.11 -6.19
N LYS A 111 3.49 -1.19 -6.23
CA LYS A 111 4.81 -1.39 -5.60
C LYS A 111 4.93 -0.67 -4.26
N LEU A 112 3.89 0.02 -3.82
CA LEU A 112 3.92 0.80 -2.58
C LEU A 112 2.79 0.34 -1.66
N VAL A 113 2.89 -0.90 -1.17
CA VAL A 113 1.82 -1.47 -0.33
C VAL A 113 1.57 -0.57 0.88
N LEU A 114 0.35 -0.53 1.35
CA LEU A 114 -0.14 0.31 2.44
C LEU A 114 -0.14 1.80 2.11
N SER A 115 0.93 2.34 1.55
CA SER A 115 1.00 3.76 1.16
C SER A 115 0.02 4.03 0.02
N VAL A 116 -0.08 3.08 -0.91
CA VAL A 116 -1.15 3.02 -1.90
C VAL A 116 -2.01 1.82 -1.46
N PRO A 117 -3.15 2.06 -0.81
CA PRO A 117 -3.87 1.00 -0.09
C PRO A 117 -4.72 0.11 -0.98
N CYS A 118 -4.10 -0.66 -1.84
CA CYS A 118 -4.82 -1.57 -2.73
C CYS A 118 -5.58 -2.65 -1.97
N HIS A 119 -5.23 -2.91 -0.71
CA HIS A 119 -5.98 -3.84 0.13
C HIS A 119 -7.39 -3.34 0.47
N ARG A 120 -7.68 -2.05 0.26
CA ARG A 120 -9.00 -1.46 0.52
C ARG A 120 -9.94 -1.55 -0.68
N VAL A 121 -9.51 -2.23 -1.75
CA VAL A 121 -10.38 -2.46 -2.91
C VAL A 121 -10.86 -3.91 -2.87
N ILE A 122 -12.18 -4.09 -2.92
CA ILE A 122 -12.82 -5.39 -2.79
C ILE A 122 -13.81 -5.60 -3.95
N ARG A 123 -14.37 -6.79 -4.07
CA ARG A 123 -15.37 -7.06 -5.09
C ARG A 123 -16.71 -6.41 -4.75
N SER A 124 -17.51 -6.16 -5.77
CA SER A 124 -18.82 -5.51 -5.60
C SER A 124 -19.78 -6.32 -4.72
N ASP A 125 -19.61 -7.64 -4.67
CA ASP A 125 -20.44 -8.50 -3.80
C ASP A 125 -19.95 -8.54 -2.35
N GLY A 126 -18.91 -7.78 -2.02
CA GLY A 126 -18.34 -7.73 -0.68
C GLY A 126 -17.23 -8.74 -0.41
N SER A 127 -16.98 -9.69 -1.30
CA SER A 127 -15.88 -10.62 -1.13
C SER A 127 -14.54 -9.91 -1.39
N LEU A 128 -13.45 -10.44 -0.82
CA LEU A 128 -12.19 -9.69 -0.77
C LEU A 128 -11.49 -9.50 -2.12
N GLY A 129 -11.59 -10.46 -3.02
CA GLY A 129 -10.74 -10.47 -4.20
C GLY A 129 -9.33 -10.90 -3.85
N GLY A 130 -8.40 -10.71 -4.77
CA GLY A 130 -7.02 -11.13 -4.58
C GLY A 130 -6.17 -10.10 -3.86
N TYR A 131 -4.96 -10.53 -3.50
CA TYR A 131 -3.93 -9.64 -2.97
C TYR A 131 -2.57 -10.19 -3.38
N SER A 132 -1.78 -9.38 -4.05
CA SER A 132 -0.53 -9.85 -4.64
C SER A 132 0.66 -9.89 -3.67
N SER A 133 0.52 -9.34 -2.47
CA SER A 133 1.60 -9.38 -1.48
C SER A 133 1.79 -10.78 -0.90
N ILE A 134 2.97 -11.02 -0.33
CA ILE A 134 3.22 -12.22 0.47
C ILE A 134 2.17 -12.25 1.58
N GLY A 135 1.53 -13.39 1.77
CA GLY A 135 0.44 -13.54 2.72
C GLY A 135 -0.93 -13.53 2.05
N GLY A 136 -1.02 -13.00 0.81
CA GLY A 136 -2.20 -13.10 -0.02
C GLY A 136 -3.48 -12.59 0.62
N VAL A 137 -4.59 -13.24 0.30
CA VAL A 137 -5.92 -12.84 0.77
C VAL A 137 -6.02 -12.88 2.30
N SER A 138 -5.31 -13.80 2.94
CA SER A 138 -5.29 -13.88 4.40
C SER A 138 -4.74 -12.60 5.02
N LEU A 139 -3.66 -12.06 4.48
CA LEU A 139 -3.07 -10.81 4.95
C LEU A 139 -4.01 -9.64 4.65
N LYS A 140 -4.63 -9.63 3.47
CA LYS A 140 -5.61 -8.59 3.12
C LYS A 140 -6.74 -8.54 4.14
N LYS A 141 -7.25 -9.70 4.52
CA LYS A 141 -8.30 -9.80 5.53
C LYS A 141 -7.85 -9.23 6.86
N LYS A 142 -6.64 -9.58 7.31
CA LYS A 142 -6.10 -9.05 8.57
C LYS A 142 -5.94 -7.55 8.55
N LEU A 143 -5.48 -6.99 7.43
CA LEU A 143 -5.34 -5.55 7.30
C LEU A 143 -6.69 -4.84 7.40
N LEU A 144 -7.70 -5.36 6.71
CA LEU A 144 -9.03 -4.79 6.75
C LEU A 144 -9.64 -4.90 8.15
N GLU A 145 -9.46 -6.03 8.84
CA GLU A 145 -9.94 -6.21 10.20
C GLU A 145 -9.26 -5.23 11.15
N PHE A 146 -7.95 -5.04 11.00
CA PHE A 146 -7.22 -4.06 11.79
C PHE A 146 -7.80 -2.66 11.58
N GLU A 147 -8.11 -2.31 10.34
CA GLU A 147 -8.63 -0.98 10.00
C GLU A 147 -10.07 -0.78 10.43
N GLN A 148 -10.86 -1.85 10.59
CA GLN A 148 -12.23 -1.75 11.09
C GLN A 148 -12.27 -1.22 12.53
N THR A 149 -11.22 -1.43 13.29
CA THR A 149 -11.15 -0.91 14.67
C THR A 149 -10.72 0.55 14.72
N TRP A 150 -10.57 1.17 13.58
CA TRP A 150 -10.09 2.53 13.41
C TRP A 150 -11.25 3.50 13.57
N LYS A 151 -11.37 4.11 14.73
CA LYS A 151 -12.45 5.07 14.96
C LYS A 151 -12.00 6.24 15.76
#